data_971e7e9e76d4f60c81b8fbc4473aca3d
#
_entry.id   971e7e9e76d4f60c81b8fbc4473aca3d
#
_cell.length_a   1.000
_cell.length_b   1.000
_cell.length_c   1.000
_cell.angle_alpha   90.00
_cell.angle_beta   90.00
_cell.angle_gamma   90.00
#
_symmetry.space_group_name_H-M   'P 1'
#
loop_
_entity.id
_entity.type
_entity.pdbx_description
1 polymer ?
#
loop_
_entity_poly.entity_id
_entity_poly.type
_entity_poly.pdbx_seq_one_letter_code
_entity_poly.pdbx_strand_id
1 'polypeptide(L)'
;MNLPCLLDDKMKPRADLHPIRLTVDRSLQPLSMAEMVLPPEDAPVGVRDFVRLCDGFGDDEIYRVSSISEEPGLRRVVQLEHGMATLADDMLPALTYAENVQTILKRILSYQTRIRWRVGDVEADEGLVISAIGQTQSIYAALTSLLDMLPPNLCWAFDQTKLPWKLHLRKLPEEISCEGRLTRNISTVRVTRDASRLCTRVFPYGCGQGLDRVTLTPLLGREYIDAADTKTWGIAARTFTSDQIMDADTLKRVAERYLERHSQPTATVQLQGIDLSHITGEALDTFRLGQRFRLTLPEENTVLVERIVAMHIPDVFGQPGRVTLTLANRQPALSDEIADLLREVNASKLIGGKLTELAFRNRATGTYTAPISHPFTLDEYPSVLSCVMRMTADNGVYIQTILVDGTEIPYSVWGKTQSLDALPYLRRTSTGAVDSVQHSLLMMPTNPGGFVTSVITLKVIEKMGT
;
A
#
# COMPACT_ATOMS: atom_id res chain seq x y z
N MET A 1 1.38 30.97 11.70
CA MET A 1 1.48 29.51 11.56
C MET A 1 1.84 28.98 12.94
N ASN A 2 1.08 28.01 13.46
CA ASN A 2 1.32 27.46 14.79
C ASN A 2 2.49 26.46 14.75
N LEU A 3 3.34 26.50 15.79
CA LEU A 3 4.42 25.52 15.94
C LEU A 3 3.84 24.13 16.24
N PRO A 4 4.51 23.04 15.82
CA PRO A 4 4.18 21.71 16.28
C PRO A 4 4.26 21.63 17.80
N CYS A 5 3.31 20.94 18.41
CA CYS A 5 3.23 20.87 19.87
C CYS A 5 3.25 19.42 20.34
N LEU A 6 4.23 19.08 21.17
CA LEU A 6 4.30 17.79 21.88
C LEU A 6 3.17 17.74 22.92
N LEU A 7 2.45 16.63 22.95
CA LEU A 7 1.30 16.41 23.82
C LEU A 7 1.61 15.40 24.93
N ASP A 8 0.93 15.55 26.06
CA ASP A 8 0.93 14.56 27.14
C ASP A 8 -0.06 13.41 26.86
N ASP A 9 -0.11 12.42 27.75
CA ASP A 9 -1.03 11.27 27.66
C ASP A 9 -2.52 11.64 27.62
N LYS A 10 -2.84 12.87 28.08
CA LYS A 10 -4.20 13.42 28.09
C LYS A 10 -4.43 14.36 26.90
N MET A 11 -3.52 14.39 25.95
CA MET A 11 -3.53 15.25 24.76
C MET A 11 -3.49 16.75 25.09
N LYS A 12 -2.87 17.12 26.20
CA LYS A 12 -2.62 18.51 26.56
C LYS A 12 -1.24 18.95 26.07
N PRO A 13 -1.07 20.20 25.66
CA PRO A 13 0.23 20.76 25.30
C PRO A 13 1.27 20.57 26.41
N ARG A 14 2.44 20.02 26.04
CA ARG A 14 3.60 19.79 26.91
C ARG A 14 4.77 20.70 26.55
N ALA A 15 5.08 20.81 25.27
CA ALA A 15 6.16 21.68 24.78
C ALA A 15 5.93 22.02 23.31
N ASP A 16 6.28 23.22 22.91
CA ASP A 16 6.38 23.58 21.50
C ASP A 16 7.67 23.04 20.91
N LEU A 17 7.63 22.61 19.67
CA LEU A 17 8.77 22.09 18.93
C LEU A 17 9.16 23.07 17.84
N HIS A 18 10.48 23.22 17.61
CA HIS A 18 11.04 24.18 16.67
C HIS A 18 11.75 23.47 15.52
N PRO A 19 11.01 22.83 14.59
CA PRO A 19 11.63 22.04 13.55
C PRO A 19 12.43 22.92 12.58
N ILE A 20 13.61 22.41 12.19
CA ILE A 20 14.42 22.96 11.09
C ILE A 20 13.66 22.76 9.77
N ARG A 21 12.94 21.65 9.65
CA ARG A 21 12.10 21.30 8.50
C ARG A 21 10.92 20.45 8.96
N LEU A 22 9.76 20.71 8.40
CA LEU A 22 8.56 19.88 8.56
C LEU A 22 7.99 19.57 7.18
N THR A 23 8.10 18.31 6.79
CA THR A 23 7.48 17.75 5.57
C THR A 23 6.19 17.06 5.95
N VAL A 24 5.12 17.27 5.19
CA VAL A 24 3.83 16.61 5.43
C VAL A 24 3.33 15.98 4.15
N ASP A 25 3.03 14.69 4.24
CA ASP A 25 2.42 13.89 3.18
C ASP A 25 0.98 13.58 3.56
N ARG A 26 0.04 14.24 2.91
CA ARG A 26 -1.39 13.99 3.12
C ARG A 26 -1.95 13.15 1.99
N SER A 27 -2.80 12.20 2.34
CA SER A 27 -3.50 11.40 1.35
C SER A 27 -4.89 11.02 1.85
N LEU A 28 -5.83 10.83 0.90
CA LEU A 28 -7.14 10.27 1.23
C LEU A 28 -7.00 8.83 1.72
N GLN A 29 -6.06 8.11 1.13
CA GLN A 29 -5.63 6.75 1.46
C GLN A 29 -4.22 6.54 0.89
N PRO A 30 -3.25 5.90 1.56
CA PRO A 30 -3.25 5.46 2.97
C PRO A 30 -3.19 6.61 3.99
N LEU A 31 -2.77 6.32 5.22
CA LEU A 31 -2.63 7.32 6.27
C LEU A 31 -1.69 8.47 5.88
N SER A 32 -2.04 9.67 6.31
CA SER A 32 -1.14 10.81 6.23
C SER A 32 0.08 10.59 7.11
N MET A 33 1.24 11.03 6.62
CA MET A 33 2.54 10.90 7.26
C MET A 33 3.20 12.27 7.37
N ALA A 34 4.15 12.42 8.30
CA ALA A 34 4.98 13.61 8.34
C ALA A 34 6.41 13.27 8.78
N GLU A 35 7.36 14.06 8.34
CA GLU A 35 8.75 14.00 8.78
C GLU A 35 9.13 15.35 9.38
N MET A 36 9.64 15.33 10.60
CA MET A 36 10.07 16.52 11.31
C MET A 36 11.56 16.41 11.64
N VAL A 37 12.35 17.39 11.24
CA VAL A 37 13.76 17.50 11.58
C VAL A 37 13.91 18.48 12.71
N LEU A 38 14.34 18.01 13.89
CA LEU A 38 14.52 18.81 15.09
C LEU A 38 16.02 19.08 15.36
N PRO A 39 16.37 20.26 15.87
CA PRO A 39 17.70 20.50 16.40
C PRO A 39 17.95 19.72 17.69
N PRO A 40 19.21 19.47 18.09
CA PRO A 40 19.54 18.66 19.26
C PRO A 40 19.01 19.23 20.58
N GLU A 41 18.96 20.56 20.69
CA GLU A 41 18.54 21.32 21.87
C GLU A 41 17.02 21.38 22.08
N ASP A 42 16.23 20.95 21.11
CA ASP A 42 14.78 20.98 21.23
C ASP A 42 14.24 19.98 22.27
N ALA A 43 12.98 20.11 22.65
CA ALA A 43 12.37 19.24 23.64
C ALA A 43 12.55 17.75 23.27
N PRO A 44 12.79 16.86 24.28
CA PRO A 44 12.93 15.44 24.02
C PRO A 44 11.60 14.85 23.57
N VAL A 45 11.63 14.19 22.42
CA VAL A 45 10.50 13.47 21.82
C VAL A 45 10.80 11.98 21.91
N GLY A 46 9.85 11.20 22.35
CA GLY A 46 9.94 9.74 22.43
C GLY A 46 9.12 9.02 21.35
N VAL A 47 9.50 7.79 21.03
CA VAL A 47 8.68 6.93 20.16
C VAL A 47 7.32 6.70 20.82
N ARG A 48 6.23 6.79 20.03
CA ARG A 48 4.82 6.75 20.45
C ARG A 48 4.30 8.00 21.16
N ASP A 49 5.10 9.05 21.31
CA ASP A 49 4.60 10.36 21.73
C ASP A 49 3.62 10.92 20.68
N PHE A 50 2.81 11.88 21.10
CA PHE A 50 1.85 12.54 20.21
C PHE A 50 2.27 13.99 19.96
N VAL A 51 2.17 14.38 18.70
CA VAL A 51 2.49 15.73 18.25
C VAL A 51 1.28 16.30 17.50
N ARG A 52 0.83 17.49 17.88
CA ARG A 52 -0.14 18.25 17.10
C ARG A 52 0.61 19.02 16.03
N LEU A 53 0.21 18.86 14.77
CA LEU A 53 0.78 19.52 13.61
C LEU A 53 -0.27 20.40 12.94
N CYS A 54 0.13 21.61 12.57
CA CYS A 54 -0.60 22.42 11.60
C CYS A 54 0.15 22.34 10.25
N ASP A 55 -0.53 21.91 9.20
CA ASP A 55 0.07 21.69 7.87
C ASP A 55 0.27 22.98 7.05
N GLY A 56 -0.15 24.11 7.58
CA GLY A 56 -0.07 25.39 6.87
C GLY A 56 -1.24 25.64 5.91
N PHE A 57 -2.10 24.64 5.65
CA PHE A 57 -3.28 24.73 4.79
C PHE A 57 -4.59 24.83 5.60
N GLY A 58 -4.48 24.94 6.93
CA GLY A 58 -5.58 25.17 7.87
C GLY A 58 -6.08 23.92 8.57
N ASP A 59 -5.46 22.78 8.35
CA ASP A 59 -5.73 21.55 9.09
C ASP A 59 -4.77 21.41 10.28
N ASP A 60 -5.33 21.09 11.44
CA ASP A 60 -4.63 20.87 12.71
C ASP A 60 -4.96 19.46 13.19
N GLU A 61 -4.01 18.55 13.02
CA GLU A 61 -4.19 17.13 13.26
C GLU A 61 -3.14 16.58 14.25
N ILE A 62 -3.49 15.50 14.93
CA ILE A 62 -2.60 14.82 15.86
C ILE A 62 -1.94 13.64 15.18
N TYR A 63 -0.63 13.60 15.26
CA TYR A 63 0.22 12.53 14.77
C TYR A 63 0.89 11.79 15.93
N ARG A 64 1.22 10.53 15.71
CA ARG A 64 2.00 9.70 16.62
C ARG A 64 3.41 9.54 16.08
N VAL A 65 4.41 9.61 16.93
CA VAL A 65 5.81 9.33 16.60
C VAL A 65 5.95 7.84 16.30
N SER A 66 6.29 7.50 15.07
CA SER A 66 6.53 6.11 14.64
C SER A 66 7.99 5.70 14.80
N SER A 67 8.93 6.57 14.47
CA SER A 67 10.37 6.33 14.65
C SER A 67 11.15 7.60 14.83
N ILE A 68 12.32 7.49 15.44
CA ILE A 68 13.27 8.58 15.62
C ILE A 68 14.65 8.08 15.20
N SER A 69 15.32 8.86 14.35
CA SER A 69 16.71 8.66 13.97
C SER A 69 17.53 9.84 14.49
N GLU A 70 18.56 9.57 15.24
CA GLU A 70 19.40 10.60 15.87
C GLU A 70 20.79 10.60 15.26
N GLU A 71 21.25 11.79 14.87
CA GLU A 71 22.65 12.08 14.54
C GLU A 71 23.22 12.90 15.72
N PRO A 72 24.00 12.29 16.63
CA PRO A 72 24.44 12.94 17.87
C PRO A 72 25.13 14.29 17.62
N GLY A 73 24.60 15.31 18.29
CA GLY A 73 25.11 16.68 18.18
C GLY A 73 24.76 17.44 16.91
N LEU A 74 23.96 16.83 15.99
CA LEU A 74 23.59 17.45 14.72
C LEU A 74 22.07 17.66 14.63
N ARG A 75 21.29 16.58 14.65
CA ARG A 75 19.81 16.64 14.44
C ARG A 75 19.13 15.35 14.84
N ARG A 76 17.82 15.46 15.01
CA ARG A 76 16.89 14.32 15.17
C ARG A 76 15.88 14.33 14.04
N VAL A 77 15.73 13.22 13.35
CA VAL A 77 14.69 13.04 12.33
C VAL A 77 13.57 12.21 12.95
N VAL A 78 12.40 12.80 13.09
CA VAL A 78 11.21 12.22 13.71
C VAL A 78 10.21 11.88 12.62
N GLN A 79 9.89 10.61 12.46
CA GLN A 79 8.83 10.14 11.57
C GLN A 79 7.51 10.11 12.33
N LEU A 80 6.48 10.60 11.70
CA LEU A 80 5.16 10.81 12.28
C LEU A 80 4.10 10.14 11.41
N GLU A 81 3.16 9.47 12.04
CA GLU A 81 2.00 8.86 11.39
C GLU A 81 0.73 9.45 11.97
N HIS A 82 -0.30 9.66 11.15
CA HIS A 82 -1.57 10.23 11.61
C HIS A 82 -2.16 9.46 12.79
N GLY A 83 -2.83 10.13 13.71
CA GLY A 83 -3.36 9.52 14.93
C GLY A 83 -4.28 8.31 14.73
N MET A 84 -4.87 8.15 13.53
CA MET A 84 -5.62 6.94 13.17
C MET A 84 -4.77 5.67 13.20
N ALA A 85 -3.45 5.77 13.07
CA ALA A 85 -2.53 4.63 13.22
C ALA A 85 -2.61 3.96 14.59
N THR A 86 -3.12 4.64 15.62
CA THR A 86 -3.40 4.02 16.93
C THR A 86 -4.39 2.86 16.85
N LEU A 87 -5.26 2.82 15.83
CA LEU A 87 -6.20 1.73 15.60
C LEU A 87 -5.54 0.47 15.00
N ALA A 88 -4.28 0.57 14.57
CA ALA A 88 -3.50 -0.60 14.17
C ALA A 88 -2.93 -1.39 15.36
N ASP A 89 -2.91 -0.79 16.55
CA ASP A 89 -2.40 -1.41 17.76
C ASP A 89 -3.38 -2.44 18.37
N ASP A 90 -4.67 -2.31 18.10
CA ASP A 90 -5.72 -3.17 18.62
C ASP A 90 -6.20 -4.17 17.57
N MET A 91 -6.48 -5.41 18.01
CA MET A 91 -6.91 -6.49 17.15
C MET A 91 -8.42 -6.73 17.24
N LEU A 92 -9.03 -6.88 16.08
CA LEU A 92 -10.42 -7.28 15.94
C LEU A 92 -10.48 -8.79 15.69
N PRO A 93 -11.28 -9.56 16.45
CA PRO A 93 -11.50 -10.98 16.15
C PRO A 93 -12.29 -11.14 14.84
N ALA A 94 -12.33 -12.35 14.32
CA ALA A 94 -13.21 -12.66 13.19
C ALA A 94 -14.68 -12.36 13.57
N LEU A 95 -15.33 -11.48 12.83
CA LEU A 95 -16.73 -11.08 13.05
C LEU A 95 -17.55 -11.25 11.78
N THR A 96 -18.80 -11.64 11.95
CA THR A 96 -19.77 -11.62 10.84
C THR A 96 -20.62 -10.36 10.95
N TYR A 97 -20.76 -9.65 9.83
CA TYR A 97 -21.57 -8.46 9.71
C TYR A 97 -22.80 -8.75 8.83
N ALA A 98 -23.93 -8.23 9.23
CA ALA A 98 -25.16 -8.16 8.43
C ALA A 98 -25.98 -6.95 8.90
N GLU A 99 -25.33 -5.78 8.92
CA GLU A 99 -25.80 -4.59 9.61
C GLU A 99 -25.56 -3.34 8.76
N ASN A 100 -26.14 -2.21 9.16
CA ASN A 100 -25.84 -0.93 8.54
C ASN A 100 -24.43 -0.44 8.92
N VAL A 101 -23.90 0.47 8.10
CA VAL A 101 -22.52 0.96 8.23
C VAL A 101 -22.24 1.57 9.62
N GLN A 102 -23.17 2.35 10.16
CA GLN A 102 -23.00 2.99 11.47
C GLN A 102 -22.88 1.97 12.60
N THR A 103 -23.67 0.91 12.57
CA THR A 103 -23.63 -0.18 13.55
C THR A 103 -22.31 -0.95 13.46
N ILE A 104 -21.87 -1.27 12.24
CA ILE A 104 -20.60 -1.93 11.99
C ILE A 104 -19.44 -1.08 12.55
N LEU A 105 -19.41 0.22 12.27
CA LEU A 105 -18.38 1.13 12.78
C LEU A 105 -18.35 1.18 14.31
N LYS A 106 -19.51 1.28 14.97
CA LYS A 106 -19.60 1.23 16.44
C LYS A 106 -19.05 -0.08 16.99
N ARG A 107 -19.39 -1.20 16.34
CA ARG A 107 -18.94 -2.53 16.74
C ARG A 107 -17.43 -2.69 16.55
N ILE A 108 -16.87 -2.28 15.42
CA ILE A 108 -15.43 -2.33 15.17
C ILE A 108 -14.67 -1.48 16.22
N LEU A 109 -15.09 -0.23 16.43
CA LEU A 109 -14.42 0.67 17.37
C LEU A 109 -14.62 0.28 18.85
N SER A 110 -15.55 -0.61 19.18
CA SER A 110 -15.72 -1.10 20.56
C SER A 110 -14.60 -2.03 21.04
N TYR A 111 -13.79 -2.57 20.13
CA TYR A 111 -12.67 -3.46 20.43
C TYR A 111 -11.37 -2.75 20.81
N GLN A 112 -11.37 -1.40 20.86
CA GLN A 112 -10.21 -0.67 21.33
C GLN A 112 -9.90 -0.96 22.80
N THR A 113 -8.67 -1.32 23.12
CA THR A 113 -8.18 -1.48 24.50
C THR A 113 -8.20 -0.13 25.24
N ARG A 114 -7.80 0.94 24.55
CA ARG A 114 -7.96 2.32 24.99
C ARG A 114 -8.93 3.03 24.05
N ILE A 115 -10.06 3.45 24.59
CA ILE A 115 -11.08 4.17 23.78
C ILE A 115 -10.56 5.55 23.42
N ARG A 116 -9.83 5.64 22.33
CA ARG A 116 -9.35 6.91 21.75
C ARG A 116 -10.29 7.43 20.68
N TRP A 117 -10.97 6.53 19.96
CA TRP A 117 -11.83 6.87 18.84
C TRP A 117 -13.29 6.46 19.09
N ARG A 118 -14.21 7.30 18.65
CA ARG A 118 -15.64 7.00 18.59
C ARG A 118 -16.17 7.33 17.21
N VAL A 119 -17.30 6.71 16.85
CA VAL A 119 -18.02 7.05 15.63
C VAL A 119 -18.58 8.47 15.74
N GLY A 120 -18.27 9.30 14.76
CA GLY A 120 -18.86 10.62 14.56
C GLY A 120 -20.05 10.56 13.58
N ASP A 121 -20.12 11.51 12.65
CA ASP A 121 -21.17 11.56 11.64
C ASP A 121 -20.90 10.52 10.56
N VAL A 122 -21.95 9.86 10.08
CA VAL A 122 -21.90 8.81 9.04
C VAL A 122 -22.87 9.19 7.93
N GLU A 123 -22.32 9.62 6.79
CA GLU A 123 -23.10 10.06 5.61
C GLU A 123 -23.36 8.93 4.60
N ALA A 124 -23.17 7.66 5.00
CA ALA A 124 -23.62 6.52 4.21
C ALA A 124 -25.14 6.41 4.26
N ASP A 125 -25.74 5.85 3.20
CA ASP A 125 -27.18 5.62 3.15
C ASP A 125 -27.60 4.68 4.28
N GLU A 126 -28.63 5.06 5.04
CA GLU A 126 -29.13 4.28 6.19
C GLU A 126 -29.61 2.87 5.79
N GLY A 127 -30.11 2.72 4.57
CA GLY A 127 -30.52 1.43 4.00
C GLY A 127 -29.38 0.55 3.50
N LEU A 128 -28.13 1.03 3.52
CA LEU A 128 -26.98 0.26 3.07
C LEU A 128 -26.59 -0.77 4.13
N VAL A 129 -26.95 -2.03 3.90
CA VAL A 129 -26.53 -3.16 4.73
C VAL A 129 -25.32 -3.83 4.11
N ILE A 130 -24.30 -4.07 4.92
CA ILE A 130 -23.09 -4.80 4.54
C ILE A 130 -23.17 -6.20 5.15
N SER A 131 -23.12 -7.22 4.29
CA SER A 131 -23.02 -8.62 4.71
C SER A 131 -21.65 -9.14 4.37
N ALA A 132 -20.82 -9.39 5.38
CA ALA A 132 -19.45 -9.84 5.20
C ALA A 132 -18.93 -10.62 6.42
N ILE A 133 -17.93 -11.47 6.20
CA ILE A 133 -17.15 -12.12 7.25
C ILE A 133 -15.83 -11.36 7.37
N GLY A 134 -15.59 -10.75 8.54
CA GLY A 134 -14.30 -10.18 8.87
C GLY A 134 -13.36 -11.26 9.38
N GLN A 135 -12.10 -11.19 8.97
CA GLN A 135 -11.02 -12.01 9.52
C GLN A 135 -10.42 -11.35 10.76
N THR A 136 -9.64 -12.10 11.54
CA THR A 136 -8.84 -11.52 12.61
C THR A 136 -7.80 -10.57 12.01
N GLN A 137 -7.91 -9.28 12.33
CA GLN A 137 -7.07 -8.22 11.76
C GLN A 137 -7.03 -7.01 12.69
N SER A 138 -6.17 -6.03 12.43
CA SER A 138 -6.20 -4.78 13.19
C SER A 138 -7.50 -4.01 12.95
N ILE A 139 -7.92 -3.19 13.93
CA ILE A 139 -9.09 -2.31 13.76
C ILE A 139 -8.88 -1.39 12.55
N TYR A 140 -7.67 -0.88 12.34
CA TYR A 140 -7.33 -0.05 11.18
C TYR A 140 -7.58 -0.80 9.85
N ALA A 141 -7.09 -2.04 9.74
CA ALA A 141 -7.30 -2.85 8.54
C ALA A 141 -8.78 -3.16 8.28
N ALA A 142 -9.55 -3.40 9.36
CA ALA A 142 -11.00 -3.62 9.25
C ALA A 142 -11.76 -2.38 8.74
N LEU A 143 -11.39 -1.18 9.22
CA LEU A 143 -11.97 0.08 8.74
C LEU A 143 -11.62 0.34 7.27
N THR A 144 -10.39 0.03 6.88
CA THR A 144 -9.95 0.13 5.48
C THR A 144 -10.75 -0.82 4.58
N SER A 145 -10.85 -2.09 4.96
CA SER A 145 -11.64 -3.07 4.22
C SER A 145 -13.12 -2.68 4.13
N LEU A 146 -13.66 -2.09 5.19
CA LEU A 146 -15.04 -1.58 5.18
C LEU A 146 -15.19 -0.43 4.17
N LEU A 147 -14.26 0.51 4.14
CA LEU A 147 -14.31 1.65 3.20
C LEU A 147 -14.25 1.17 1.74
N ASP A 148 -13.49 0.12 1.44
CA ASP A 148 -13.43 -0.47 0.10
C ASP A 148 -14.77 -1.09 -0.34
N MET A 149 -15.61 -1.52 0.60
CA MET A 149 -16.97 -2.03 0.32
C MET A 149 -18.00 -0.91 0.16
N LEU A 150 -17.66 0.33 0.51
CA LEU A 150 -18.56 1.49 0.46
C LEU A 150 -18.49 2.22 -0.88
N PRO A 151 -19.45 3.11 -1.19
CA PRO A 151 -19.39 3.98 -2.36
C PRO A 151 -18.07 4.75 -2.44
N PRO A 152 -17.47 4.92 -3.65
CA PRO A 152 -16.16 5.54 -3.82
C PRO A 152 -16.12 7.03 -3.50
N ASN A 153 -17.27 7.65 -3.31
CA ASN A 153 -17.40 9.05 -2.91
C ASN A 153 -17.41 9.27 -1.40
N LEU A 154 -17.17 8.23 -0.60
CA LEU A 154 -17.04 8.32 0.85
C LEU A 154 -15.56 8.31 1.26
N CYS A 155 -15.22 9.08 2.29
CA CYS A 155 -13.89 9.13 2.87
C CYS A 155 -13.94 9.26 4.40
N TRP A 156 -12.84 8.94 5.06
CA TRP A 156 -12.67 9.24 6.47
C TRP A 156 -12.43 10.73 6.69
N ALA A 157 -13.03 11.28 7.74
CA ALA A 157 -12.73 12.60 8.27
C ALA A 157 -12.57 12.50 9.79
N PHE A 158 -11.78 13.39 10.37
CA PHE A 158 -11.32 13.27 11.74
C PHE A 158 -11.63 14.52 12.54
N ASP A 159 -12.11 14.34 13.79
CA ASP A 159 -12.17 15.40 14.80
C ASP A 159 -11.32 14.98 15.99
N GLN A 160 -10.11 15.53 16.06
CA GLN A 160 -9.12 15.23 17.10
C GLN A 160 -9.02 16.35 18.16
N THR A 161 -10.02 17.23 18.24
CA THR A 161 -10.01 18.36 19.19
C THR A 161 -10.11 17.91 20.64
N LYS A 162 -10.82 16.83 20.93
CA LYS A 162 -11.04 16.28 22.29
C LYS A 162 -11.10 14.77 22.30
N LEU A 163 -10.52 14.14 23.33
CA LEU A 163 -10.69 12.71 23.57
C LEU A 163 -12.10 12.39 24.11
N PRO A 164 -12.71 11.29 23.67
CA PRO A 164 -12.31 10.46 22.55
C PRO A 164 -12.51 11.17 21.22
N TRP A 165 -11.53 11.03 20.33
CA TRP A 165 -11.57 11.57 18.98
C TRP A 165 -12.73 10.98 18.17
N LYS A 166 -13.22 11.70 17.17
CA LYS A 166 -14.31 11.22 16.33
C LYS A 166 -13.81 10.82 14.95
N LEU A 167 -14.23 9.65 14.52
CA LEU A 167 -14.07 9.15 13.16
C LEU A 167 -15.38 9.37 12.43
N HIS A 168 -15.37 10.27 11.44
CA HIS A 168 -16.50 10.54 10.58
C HIS A 168 -16.33 9.79 9.25
N LEU A 169 -17.45 9.42 8.66
CA LEU A 169 -17.52 8.94 7.28
C LEU A 169 -18.31 9.96 6.48
N ARG A 170 -17.65 10.71 5.60
CA ARG A 170 -18.25 11.82 4.87
C ARG A 170 -18.21 11.63 3.37
N LYS A 171 -19.17 12.25 2.68
CA LYS A 171 -19.17 12.33 1.22
C LYS A 171 -18.14 13.36 0.77
N LEU A 172 -17.35 12.96 -0.24
CA LEU A 172 -16.44 13.88 -0.89
C LEU A 172 -17.22 14.93 -1.69
N PRO A 173 -16.80 16.20 -1.69
CA PRO A 173 -17.49 17.24 -2.45
C PRO A 173 -17.40 17.00 -3.95
N GLU A 174 -18.50 17.17 -4.67
CA GLU A 174 -18.53 17.03 -6.14
C GLU A 174 -18.39 18.37 -6.85
N GLU A 175 -18.56 19.47 -6.16
CA GLU A 175 -18.38 20.81 -6.72
C GLU A 175 -16.90 21.15 -6.90
N ILE A 176 -16.59 21.86 -7.98
CA ILE A 176 -15.24 22.38 -8.23
C ILE A 176 -15.00 23.53 -7.26
N SER A 177 -14.06 23.34 -6.34
CA SER A 177 -13.78 24.29 -5.26
C SER A 177 -12.38 24.88 -5.32
N CYS A 178 -11.52 24.41 -6.24
CA CYS A 178 -10.21 25.01 -6.45
C CYS A 178 -9.77 24.93 -7.90
N GLU A 179 -8.86 25.83 -8.29
CA GLU A 179 -8.41 25.98 -9.67
C GLU A 179 -6.90 26.15 -9.77
N GLY A 180 -6.31 25.47 -10.75
CA GLY A 180 -4.92 25.62 -11.12
C GLY A 180 -4.75 26.08 -12.55
N ARG A 181 -3.87 27.05 -12.76
CA ARG A 181 -3.46 27.53 -14.07
C ARG A 181 -1.96 27.46 -14.18
N LEU A 182 -1.50 26.85 -15.26
CA LEU A 182 -0.08 26.88 -15.62
C LEU A 182 0.38 28.34 -15.71
N THR A 183 1.55 28.66 -15.19
CA THR A 183 2.13 30.03 -15.13
C THR A 183 1.50 30.98 -14.11
N ARG A 184 0.39 30.64 -13.43
CA ARG A 184 -0.15 31.42 -12.32
C ARG A 184 0.23 30.81 -10.98
N ASN A 185 -0.38 29.69 -10.62
CA ASN A 185 -0.18 28.97 -9.37
C ASN A 185 0.32 27.54 -9.55
N ILE A 186 0.47 27.09 -10.81
CA ILE A 186 1.05 25.79 -11.16
C ILE A 186 2.31 26.02 -12.00
N SER A 187 3.42 25.40 -11.58
CA SER A 187 4.71 25.49 -12.25
C SER A 187 4.98 24.31 -13.19
N THR A 188 4.59 23.11 -12.81
CA THR A 188 4.79 21.90 -13.61
C THR A 188 3.56 21.00 -13.56
N VAL A 189 3.32 20.33 -14.69
CA VAL A 189 2.26 19.34 -14.83
C VAL A 189 2.84 18.07 -15.44
N ARG A 190 2.56 16.93 -14.83
CA ARG A 190 2.91 15.62 -15.38
C ARG A 190 1.67 14.73 -15.37
N VAL A 191 1.24 14.33 -16.56
CA VAL A 191 0.09 13.42 -16.73
C VAL A 191 0.61 12.01 -17.00
N THR A 192 0.22 11.06 -16.16
CA THR A 192 0.51 9.63 -16.35
C THR A 192 -0.80 8.88 -16.54
N ARG A 193 -0.88 8.09 -17.62
CA ARG A 193 -2.02 7.19 -17.87
C ARG A 193 -1.51 5.75 -17.76
N ASP A 194 -2.10 4.99 -16.86
CA ASP A 194 -1.71 3.60 -16.58
C ASP A 194 -2.91 2.66 -16.79
N ALA A 195 -2.75 1.71 -17.71
CA ALA A 195 -3.72 0.67 -18.02
C ALA A 195 -3.39 -0.69 -17.34
N SER A 196 -2.34 -0.75 -16.52
CA SER A 196 -1.90 -2.01 -15.88
C SER A 196 -3.00 -2.66 -15.02
N ARG A 197 -3.87 -1.84 -14.43
CA ARG A 197 -5.00 -2.27 -13.60
C ARG A 197 -6.35 -2.20 -14.31
N LEU A 198 -6.37 -1.95 -15.61
CA LEU A 198 -7.61 -1.94 -16.38
C LEU A 198 -8.35 -3.27 -16.24
N CYS A 199 -9.64 -3.19 -15.96
CA CYS A 199 -10.54 -4.34 -15.85
C CYS A 199 -11.88 -3.96 -16.46
N THR A 200 -12.20 -4.51 -17.62
CA THR A 200 -13.50 -4.30 -18.28
C THR A 200 -14.42 -5.49 -18.13
N ARG A 201 -13.89 -6.63 -17.63
CA ARG A 201 -14.66 -7.83 -17.24
C ARG A 201 -14.14 -8.36 -15.92
N VAL A 202 -15.00 -8.53 -14.93
CA VAL A 202 -14.62 -9.10 -13.64
C VAL A 202 -15.34 -10.41 -13.39
N PHE A 203 -14.58 -11.39 -12.88
CA PHE A 203 -15.07 -12.65 -12.35
C PHE A 203 -14.99 -12.58 -10.82
N PRO A 204 -16.07 -12.19 -10.13
CA PRO A 204 -16.05 -12.07 -8.69
C PRO A 204 -16.36 -13.40 -8.03
N TYR A 205 -15.61 -13.68 -6.97
CA TYR A 205 -15.79 -14.87 -6.15
C TYR A 205 -15.87 -14.48 -4.68
N GLY A 206 -16.93 -14.91 -4.02
CA GLY A 206 -17.14 -14.71 -2.58
C GLY A 206 -16.58 -15.84 -1.72
N CYS A 207 -17.12 -15.99 -0.51
CA CYS A 207 -16.77 -17.03 0.46
C CYS A 207 -17.02 -18.44 -0.09
N GLY A 208 -16.27 -19.41 0.42
CA GLY A 208 -16.40 -20.84 0.06
C GLY A 208 -15.31 -21.33 -0.88
N GLN A 209 -15.33 -22.63 -1.17
CA GLN A 209 -14.40 -23.30 -2.06
C GLN A 209 -15.13 -24.24 -3.03
N GLY A 210 -14.58 -24.38 -4.23
CA GLY A 210 -15.15 -25.27 -5.24
C GLY A 210 -16.61 -24.93 -5.59
N LEU A 211 -17.53 -25.89 -5.50
CA LEU A 211 -18.94 -25.72 -5.84
C LEU A 211 -19.74 -24.92 -4.79
N ASP A 212 -19.25 -24.85 -3.55
CA ASP A 212 -19.90 -24.11 -2.46
C ASP A 212 -19.50 -22.62 -2.45
N ARG A 213 -18.69 -22.21 -3.41
CA ARG A 213 -18.21 -20.83 -3.51
C ARG A 213 -19.34 -19.91 -3.98
N VAL A 214 -19.47 -18.76 -3.31
CA VAL A 214 -20.43 -17.74 -3.73
C VAL A 214 -20.00 -17.16 -5.07
N THR A 215 -20.85 -17.25 -6.08
CA THR A 215 -20.66 -16.75 -7.44
C THR A 215 -21.87 -15.93 -7.89
N LEU A 216 -21.77 -15.28 -9.05
CA LEU A 216 -22.89 -14.54 -9.65
C LEU A 216 -23.85 -15.42 -10.44
N THR A 217 -23.54 -16.70 -10.67
CA THR A 217 -24.34 -17.62 -11.48
C THR A 217 -25.81 -17.70 -11.02
N PRO A 218 -26.13 -17.74 -9.71
CA PRO A 218 -27.53 -17.78 -9.26
C PRO A 218 -28.35 -16.54 -9.64
N LEU A 219 -27.69 -15.37 -9.76
CA LEU A 219 -28.37 -14.10 -10.07
C LEU A 219 -28.39 -13.78 -11.56
N LEU A 220 -27.29 -14.03 -12.26
CA LEU A 220 -27.06 -13.55 -13.62
C LEU A 220 -26.99 -14.67 -14.68
N GLY A 221 -27.00 -15.95 -14.26
CA GLY A 221 -26.75 -17.09 -15.15
C GLY A 221 -25.33 -17.13 -15.73
N ARG A 222 -24.43 -16.29 -15.24
CA ARG A 222 -23.02 -16.19 -15.65
C ARG A 222 -22.16 -15.76 -14.48
N GLU A 223 -20.86 -16.08 -14.53
CA GLU A 223 -19.91 -15.81 -13.44
C GLU A 223 -19.22 -14.45 -13.52
N TYR A 224 -19.56 -13.62 -14.49
CA TYR A 224 -18.86 -12.34 -14.72
C TYR A 224 -19.82 -11.18 -14.95
N ILE A 225 -19.28 -9.98 -14.77
CA ILE A 225 -19.92 -8.70 -15.13
C ILE A 225 -18.98 -7.95 -16.09
N ASP A 226 -19.58 -7.30 -17.09
CA ASP A 226 -18.89 -6.44 -18.03
C ASP A 226 -19.16 -4.97 -17.69
N ALA A 227 -18.11 -4.14 -17.82
CA ALA A 227 -18.23 -2.70 -17.76
C ALA A 227 -18.86 -2.14 -19.06
N ALA A 228 -19.46 -0.96 -18.98
CA ALA A 228 -20.01 -0.26 -20.14
C ALA A 228 -18.94 0.07 -21.20
N ASP A 229 -17.71 0.32 -20.76
CA ASP A 229 -16.58 0.74 -21.59
C ASP A 229 -15.86 -0.40 -22.33
N THR A 230 -16.41 -1.61 -22.30
CA THR A 230 -15.83 -2.78 -22.99
C THR A 230 -15.64 -2.56 -24.50
N LYS A 231 -16.48 -1.71 -25.11
CA LYS A 231 -16.38 -1.37 -26.53
C LYS A 231 -15.17 -0.46 -26.82
N THR A 232 -14.79 0.38 -25.87
CA THR A 232 -13.71 1.36 -26.03
C THR A 232 -12.34 0.73 -25.76
N TRP A 233 -12.24 -0.09 -24.71
CA TRP A 233 -10.96 -0.63 -24.22
C TRP A 233 -10.76 -2.11 -24.53
N GLY A 234 -11.76 -2.78 -25.15
CA GLY A 234 -11.75 -4.23 -25.32
C GLY A 234 -12.03 -4.99 -24.02
N ILE A 235 -11.83 -6.31 -24.05
CA ILE A 235 -12.02 -7.17 -22.87
C ILE A 235 -10.69 -7.32 -22.14
N ALA A 236 -10.59 -6.67 -20.98
CA ALA A 236 -9.54 -6.89 -19.98
C ALA A 236 -10.17 -7.63 -18.80
N ALA A 237 -10.01 -8.95 -18.77
CA ALA A 237 -10.63 -9.80 -17.75
C ALA A 237 -9.73 -9.92 -16.51
N ARG A 238 -10.34 -9.83 -15.31
CA ARG A 238 -9.68 -10.05 -14.03
C ARG A 238 -10.56 -10.84 -13.09
N THR A 239 -9.93 -11.50 -12.13
CA THR A 239 -10.62 -12.14 -11.00
C THR A 239 -10.60 -11.22 -9.80
N PHE A 240 -11.70 -11.16 -9.07
CA PHE A 240 -11.83 -10.53 -7.77
C PHE A 240 -12.27 -11.59 -6.77
N THR A 241 -11.54 -11.76 -5.68
CA THR A 241 -11.86 -12.74 -4.65
C THR A 241 -11.97 -12.08 -3.29
N SER A 242 -13.05 -12.34 -2.57
CA SER A 242 -13.23 -11.88 -1.20
C SER A 242 -13.94 -12.95 -0.36
N ASP A 243 -13.18 -13.58 0.53
CA ASP A 243 -13.73 -14.59 1.46
C ASP A 243 -14.66 -13.98 2.52
N GLN A 244 -14.82 -12.66 2.51
CA GLN A 244 -15.70 -11.93 3.44
C GLN A 244 -17.14 -11.81 2.93
N ILE A 245 -17.39 -12.07 1.64
CA ILE A 245 -18.72 -11.88 1.01
C ILE A 245 -19.47 -13.21 0.99
N MET A 246 -20.60 -13.24 1.71
CA MET A 246 -21.39 -14.45 1.95
C MET A 246 -22.59 -14.61 1.01
N ASP A 247 -22.99 -13.58 0.28
CA ASP A 247 -24.17 -13.60 -0.57
C ASP A 247 -23.91 -13.00 -1.96
N ALA A 248 -24.67 -13.46 -2.94
CA ALA A 248 -24.49 -13.10 -4.33
C ALA A 248 -24.90 -11.64 -4.64
N ASP A 249 -25.85 -11.06 -3.90
CA ASP A 249 -26.27 -9.67 -4.10
C ASP A 249 -25.19 -8.69 -3.63
N THR A 250 -24.59 -8.96 -2.48
CA THR A 250 -23.43 -8.19 -2.00
C THR A 250 -22.24 -8.37 -2.94
N LEU A 251 -21.98 -9.61 -3.40
CA LEU A 251 -20.92 -9.88 -4.36
C LEU A 251 -21.11 -9.09 -5.66
N LYS A 252 -22.33 -9.04 -6.19
CA LYS A 252 -22.68 -8.26 -7.37
C LYS A 252 -22.39 -6.78 -7.18
N ARG A 253 -22.88 -6.17 -6.09
CA ARG A 253 -22.65 -4.74 -5.78
C ARG A 253 -21.19 -4.40 -5.65
N VAL A 254 -20.40 -5.25 -4.98
CA VAL A 254 -18.97 -5.04 -4.84
C VAL A 254 -18.25 -5.19 -6.18
N ALA A 255 -18.64 -6.17 -7.00
CA ALA A 255 -18.08 -6.36 -8.34
C ALA A 255 -18.40 -5.21 -9.30
N GLU A 256 -19.62 -4.66 -9.25
CA GLU A 256 -19.99 -3.46 -10.01
C GLU A 256 -19.13 -2.27 -9.62
N ARG A 257 -18.91 -2.06 -8.33
CA ARG A 257 -18.00 -1.00 -7.84
C ARG A 257 -16.54 -1.23 -8.21
N TYR A 258 -16.10 -2.49 -8.19
CA TYR A 258 -14.77 -2.83 -8.67
C TYR A 258 -14.60 -2.45 -10.14
N LEU A 259 -15.60 -2.73 -10.98
CA LEU A 259 -15.61 -2.32 -12.38
C LEU A 259 -15.65 -0.80 -12.55
N GLU A 260 -16.49 -0.07 -11.82
CA GLU A 260 -16.53 1.39 -11.84
C GLU A 260 -15.15 2.00 -11.56
N ARG A 261 -14.40 1.39 -10.65
CA ARG A 261 -13.05 1.82 -10.30
C ARG A 261 -11.99 1.43 -11.33
N HIS A 262 -12.18 0.35 -12.09
CA HIS A 262 -11.14 -0.26 -12.92
C HIS A 262 -11.46 -0.30 -14.41
N SER A 263 -12.65 0.13 -14.84
CA SER A 263 -13.07 0.08 -16.24
C SER A 263 -12.37 1.08 -17.16
N GLN A 264 -11.67 2.05 -16.59
CA GLN A 264 -10.88 3.04 -17.31
C GLN A 264 -9.42 3.03 -16.86
N PRO A 265 -8.47 3.38 -17.72
CA PRO A 265 -7.09 3.58 -17.31
C PRO A 265 -7.01 4.61 -16.18
N THR A 266 -6.13 4.35 -15.21
CA THR A 266 -5.89 5.32 -14.14
C THR A 266 -5.17 6.53 -14.72
N ALA A 267 -5.79 7.70 -14.65
CA ALA A 267 -5.14 8.96 -14.95
C ALA A 267 -4.67 9.60 -13.63
N THR A 268 -3.37 9.78 -13.53
CA THR A 268 -2.74 10.47 -12.41
C THR A 268 -2.06 11.71 -12.93
N VAL A 269 -2.38 12.86 -12.36
CA VAL A 269 -1.77 14.14 -12.70
C VAL A 269 -1.00 14.63 -11.50
N GLN A 270 0.31 14.76 -11.63
CA GLN A 270 1.17 15.37 -10.63
C GLN A 270 1.41 16.82 -10.99
N LEU A 271 1.18 17.71 -10.04
CA LEU A 271 1.34 19.13 -10.18
C LEU A 271 2.29 19.64 -9.10
N GLN A 272 3.19 20.56 -9.48
CA GLN A 272 3.85 21.42 -8.48
C GLN A 272 3.17 22.79 -8.52
N GLY A 273 2.73 23.24 -7.36
CA GLY A 273 1.99 24.48 -7.25
C GLY A 273 2.31 25.26 -5.98
N ILE A 274 1.72 26.45 -5.92
CA ILE A 274 1.75 27.30 -4.75
C ILE A 274 0.30 27.67 -4.41
N ASP A 275 -0.11 27.41 -3.17
CA ASP A 275 -1.36 27.92 -2.62
C ASP A 275 -1.24 29.42 -2.46
N LEU A 276 -2.06 30.14 -3.18
CA LEU A 276 -2.08 31.60 -3.16
C LEU A 276 -3.14 32.20 -2.23
N SER A 277 -3.92 31.37 -1.55
CA SER A 277 -5.05 31.84 -0.71
C SER A 277 -4.63 32.82 0.36
N HIS A 278 -3.43 32.66 0.91
CA HIS A 278 -2.86 33.59 1.90
C HIS A 278 -2.53 34.98 1.34
N ILE A 279 -2.36 35.07 0.00
CA ILE A 279 -2.05 36.32 -0.69
C ILE A 279 -3.31 36.94 -1.30
N THR A 280 -4.12 36.10 -1.96
CA THR A 280 -5.29 36.54 -2.70
C THR A 280 -6.55 36.65 -1.84
N GLY A 281 -6.65 35.83 -0.80
CA GLY A 281 -7.86 35.67 0.00
C GLY A 281 -9.00 34.91 -0.74
N GLU A 282 -8.72 34.39 -1.96
CA GLU A 282 -9.71 33.73 -2.80
C GLU A 282 -9.81 32.23 -2.43
N ALA A 283 -11.02 31.73 -2.22
CA ALA A 283 -11.27 30.33 -1.87
C ALA A 283 -10.81 29.36 -2.99
N LEU A 284 -10.87 29.78 -4.26
CA LEU A 284 -10.44 28.98 -5.40
C LEU A 284 -8.91 28.76 -5.46
N ASP A 285 -8.14 29.56 -4.75
CA ASP A 285 -6.69 29.44 -4.64
C ASP A 285 -6.25 28.53 -3.47
N THR A 286 -7.18 28.02 -2.68
CA THR A 286 -6.93 27.12 -1.55
C THR A 286 -6.95 25.67 -2.00
N PHE A 287 -5.88 24.93 -1.74
CA PHE A 287 -5.78 23.51 -2.06
C PHE A 287 -6.06 22.66 -0.83
N ARG A 288 -7.04 21.77 -0.90
CA ARG A 288 -7.37 20.85 0.18
C ARG A 288 -7.56 19.43 -0.34
N LEU A 289 -7.18 18.46 0.47
CA LEU A 289 -7.39 17.06 0.19
C LEU A 289 -8.88 16.75 -0.05
N GLY A 290 -9.17 15.96 -1.08
CA GLY A 290 -10.54 15.56 -1.42
C GLY A 290 -11.34 16.56 -2.28
N GLN A 291 -10.84 17.77 -2.51
CA GLN A 291 -11.50 18.75 -3.38
C GLN A 291 -11.43 18.35 -4.87
N ARG A 292 -12.44 18.79 -5.65
CA ARG A 292 -12.37 18.75 -7.11
C ARG A 292 -11.60 19.97 -7.63
N PHE A 293 -10.57 19.67 -8.37
CA PHE A 293 -9.60 20.62 -8.89
C PHE A 293 -9.79 20.79 -10.41
N ARG A 294 -9.93 22.03 -10.84
CA ARG A 294 -9.94 22.39 -12.26
C ARG A 294 -8.55 22.81 -12.69
N LEU A 295 -7.95 22.06 -13.60
CA LEU A 295 -6.66 22.39 -14.22
C LEU A 295 -6.89 22.92 -15.63
N THR A 296 -6.43 24.14 -15.89
CA THR A 296 -6.47 24.73 -17.24
C THR A 296 -5.07 24.67 -17.85
N LEU A 297 -4.97 23.99 -19.00
CA LEU A 297 -3.78 23.87 -19.81
C LEU A 297 -3.95 24.73 -21.08
N PRO A 298 -3.40 25.96 -21.12
CA PRO A 298 -3.64 26.90 -22.21
C PRO A 298 -3.11 26.41 -23.57
N GLU A 299 -1.98 25.71 -23.55
CA GLU A 299 -1.31 25.23 -24.78
C GLU A 299 -2.11 24.13 -25.49
N GLU A 300 -2.83 23.32 -24.73
CA GLU A 300 -3.65 22.23 -25.26
C GLU A 300 -5.14 22.61 -25.40
N ASN A 301 -5.52 23.80 -24.96
CA ASN A 301 -6.92 24.24 -24.81
C ASN A 301 -7.77 23.22 -24.07
N THR A 302 -7.15 22.53 -23.09
CA THR A 302 -7.73 21.42 -22.35
C THR A 302 -8.02 21.85 -20.92
N VAL A 303 -9.20 21.49 -20.42
CA VAL A 303 -9.60 21.63 -19.03
C VAL A 303 -9.75 20.23 -18.44
N LEU A 304 -8.95 19.92 -17.44
CA LEU A 304 -9.06 18.69 -16.66
C LEU A 304 -9.74 18.99 -15.33
N VAL A 305 -10.69 18.14 -14.93
CA VAL A 305 -11.36 18.24 -13.63
C VAL A 305 -11.20 16.93 -12.91
N GLU A 306 -10.30 16.92 -11.94
CA GLU A 306 -9.93 15.74 -11.19
C GLU A 306 -9.95 16.04 -9.68
N ARG A 307 -9.83 15.01 -8.85
CA ARG A 307 -9.83 15.13 -7.39
C ARG A 307 -8.41 15.16 -6.84
N ILE A 308 -8.14 16.02 -5.86
CA ILE A 308 -6.89 15.99 -5.10
C ILE A 308 -6.93 14.78 -4.18
N VAL A 309 -6.12 13.76 -4.49
CA VAL A 309 -6.03 12.51 -3.70
C VAL A 309 -4.83 12.46 -2.79
N ALA A 310 -3.79 13.22 -3.08
CA ALA A 310 -2.63 13.38 -2.21
C ALA A 310 -1.99 14.76 -2.35
N MET A 311 -1.36 15.22 -1.27
CA MET A 311 -0.67 16.50 -1.17
C MET A 311 0.66 16.26 -0.45
N HIS A 312 1.77 16.62 -1.10
CA HIS A 312 3.10 16.60 -0.49
C HIS A 312 3.56 18.04 -0.27
N ILE A 313 3.76 18.41 1.00
CA ILE A 313 4.22 19.72 1.45
C ILE A 313 5.67 19.56 1.87
N PRO A 314 6.65 20.04 1.07
CA PRO A 314 8.07 19.72 1.29
C PRO A 314 8.65 20.39 2.53
N ASP A 315 8.15 21.57 2.87
CA ASP A 315 8.58 22.28 4.08
C ASP A 315 7.52 23.32 4.47
N VAL A 316 6.77 23.03 5.52
CA VAL A 316 5.69 23.88 6.01
C VAL A 316 6.17 25.27 6.42
N PHE A 317 7.38 25.38 6.99
CA PHE A 317 7.93 26.64 7.51
C PHE A 317 8.84 27.34 6.51
N GLY A 318 9.74 26.61 5.85
CA GLY A 318 10.71 27.18 4.95
C GLY A 318 10.17 27.51 3.55
N GLN A 319 9.10 26.81 3.13
CA GLN A 319 8.45 27.01 1.83
C GLN A 319 6.92 27.03 1.95
N PRO A 320 6.37 28.00 2.68
CA PRO A 320 4.93 28.07 2.93
C PRO A 320 4.15 28.18 1.62
N GLY A 321 3.06 27.42 1.54
CA GLY A 321 2.20 27.37 0.36
C GLY A 321 2.72 26.50 -0.79
N ARG A 322 4.00 26.10 -0.81
CA ARG A 322 4.50 25.19 -1.85
C ARG A 322 3.98 23.79 -1.62
N VAL A 323 3.40 23.20 -2.66
CA VAL A 323 2.80 21.88 -2.58
C VAL A 323 2.96 21.12 -3.89
N THR A 324 3.15 19.81 -3.79
CA THR A 324 2.97 18.89 -4.92
C THR A 324 1.64 18.20 -4.74
N LEU A 325 0.74 18.40 -5.69
CA LEU A 325 -0.59 17.78 -5.70
C LEU A 325 -0.58 16.55 -6.59
N THR A 326 -1.23 15.50 -6.13
CA THR A 326 -1.59 14.35 -6.97
C THR A 326 -3.09 14.38 -7.18
N LEU A 327 -3.48 14.53 -8.44
CA LEU A 327 -4.88 14.43 -8.86
C LEU A 327 -5.11 13.08 -9.49
N ALA A 328 -6.27 12.51 -9.23
CA ALA A 328 -6.66 11.25 -9.87
C ALA A 328 -8.16 11.22 -10.12
N ASN A 329 -8.55 10.52 -11.19
CA ASN A 329 -9.95 10.27 -11.53
C ASN A 329 -10.61 9.27 -10.56
N ARG A 330 -9.82 8.59 -9.74
CA ARG A 330 -10.29 7.69 -8.68
C ARG A 330 -9.38 7.74 -7.46
N GLN A 331 -9.93 7.37 -6.30
CA GLN A 331 -9.11 7.14 -5.11
C GLN A 331 -8.24 5.88 -5.35
N PRO A 332 -6.95 5.90 -4.98
CA PRO A 332 -6.15 4.68 -4.91
C PRO A 332 -6.87 3.69 -3.98
N ALA A 333 -7.07 2.46 -4.42
CA ALA A 333 -7.61 1.43 -3.54
C ALA A 333 -6.53 1.04 -2.54
N LEU A 334 -6.80 1.27 -1.26
CA LEU A 334 -5.88 0.95 -0.17
C LEU A 334 -5.62 -0.56 -0.08
N SER A 335 -6.63 -1.38 -0.47
CA SER A 335 -6.54 -2.84 -0.50
C SER A 335 -5.41 -3.39 -1.37
N ASP A 336 -5.04 -2.71 -2.44
CA ASP A 336 -3.98 -3.19 -3.35
C ASP A 336 -2.58 -2.85 -2.82
N GLU A 337 -2.38 -1.65 -2.26
CA GLU A 337 -1.10 -1.24 -1.66
C GLU A 337 -0.92 -1.82 -0.26
N ILE A 338 -1.98 -1.91 0.53
CA ILE A 338 -1.92 -2.57 1.84
C ILE A 338 -1.87 -4.09 1.69
N ALA A 339 -2.52 -4.72 0.71
CA ALA A 339 -2.33 -6.16 0.50
C ALA A 339 -0.87 -6.47 0.18
N ASP A 340 -0.18 -5.62 -0.57
CA ASP A 340 1.24 -5.78 -0.87
C ASP A 340 2.12 -5.38 0.33
N LEU A 341 1.85 -4.26 1.01
CA LEU A 341 2.48 -3.88 2.26
C LEU A 341 2.16 -4.83 3.43
N LEU A 342 0.93 -5.35 3.53
CA LEU A 342 0.58 -6.35 4.54
C LEU A 342 1.16 -7.72 4.22
N ARG A 343 1.35 -8.08 2.97
CA ARG A 343 2.16 -9.26 2.60
C ARG A 343 3.61 -9.07 3.02
N GLU A 344 4.16 -7.89 2.81
CA GLU A 344 5.53 -7.53 3.19
C GLU A 344 5.71 -7.37 4.72
N VAL A 345 4.77 -6.71 5.39
CA VAL A 345 4.75 -6.49 6.85
C VAL A 345 4.27 -7.73 7.62
N ASN A 346 3.32 -8.51 7.09
CA ASN A 346 2.91 -9.76 7.73
C ASN A 346 3.93 -10.87 7.54
N ALA A 347 4.66 -10.90 6.43
CA ALA A 347 5.83 -11.77 6.31
C ALA A 347 6.89 -11.45 7.37
N SER A 348 7.08 -10.18 7.73
CA SER A 348 8.04 -9.78 8.76
C SER A 348 7.49 -9.82 10.20
N LYS A 349 6.19 -9.64 10.42
CA LYS A 349 5.58 -9.64 11.77
C LYS A 349 5.10 -11.01 12.26
N LEU A 350 4.70 -11.90 11.35
CA LEU A 350 4.20 -13.25 11.72
C LEU A 350 5.30 -14.20 12.20
N ILE A 351 6.58 -13.89 11.94
CA ILE A 351 7.69 -14.81 12.22
C ILE A 351 8.75 -14.18 13.14
N GLY A 352 8.59 -12.96 13.59
CA GLY A 352 9.55 -12.33 14.52
C GLY A 352 10.97 -12.21 13.96
N GLY A 353 11.13 -12.06 12.63
CA GLY A 353 12.41 -12.03 11.97
C GLY A 353 12.55 -10.85 10.98
N LYS A 354 13.79 -10.49 10.68
CA LYS A 354 14.14 -9.47 9.69
C LYS A 354 14.18 -10.09 8.30
N LEU A 355 13.57 -9.41 7.32
CA LEU A 355 13.70 -9.81 5.91
C LEU A 355 15.11 -9.47 5.42
N THR A 356 15.81 -10.47 4.90
CA THR A 356 17.17 -10.33 4.38
C THR A 356 17.24 -10.94 2.98
N GLU A 357 17.99 -10.28 2.10
CA GLU A 357 18.31 -10.78 0.78
C GLU A 357 19.73 -11.35 0.77
N LEU A 358 19.84 -12.62 0.41
CA LEU A 358 21.10 -13.34 0.29
C LEU A 358 21.41 -13.56 -1.19
N ALA A 359 22.68 -13.39 -1.57
CA ALA A 359 23.15 -13.68 -2.91
C ALA A 359 24.39 -14.58 -2.87
N PHE A 360 24.23 -15.80 -3.37
CA PHE A 360 25.33 -16.74 -3.57
C PHE A 360 25.77 -16.68 -5.02
N ARG A 361 27.09 -16.56 -5.25
CA ARG A 361 27.66 -16.47 -6.60
C ARG A 361 28.67 -17.59 -6.80
N ASN A 362 28.60 -18.23 -7.95
CA ASN A 362 29.56 -19.22 -8.39
C ASN A 362 29.91 -18.99 -9.86
N ARG A 363 31.19 -19.26 -10.22
CA ARG A 363 31.66 -19.27 -11.61
C ARG A 363 32.56 -20.45 -11.78
N ALA A 364 32.14 -21.40 -12.58
CA ALA A 364 32.85 -22.67 -12.77
C ALA A 364 32.73 -23.19 -14.20
N THR A 365 33.57 -24.13 -14.54
CA THR A 365 33.48 -24.93 -15.77
C THR A 365 33.07 -26.37 -15.43
N GLY A 366 32.37 -27.02 -16.34
CA GLY A 366 31.95 -28.41 -16.15
C GLY A 366 31.57 -29.06 -17.47
N THR A 367 31.15 -30.29 -17.38
CA THR A 367 30.67 -31.11 -18.53
C THR A 367 29.39 -31.83 -18.09
N TYR A 368 28.75 -32.52 -19.02
CA TYR A 368 27.58 -33.36 -18.70
C TYR A 368 27.92 -34.49 -17.70
N THR A 369 29.14 -35.05 -17.78
CA THR A 369 29.61 -36.09 -16.87
C THR A 369 30.26 -35.56 -15.58
N ALA A 370 30.64 -34.30 -15.56
CA ALA A 370 31.20 -33.60 -14.41
C ALA A 370 30.43 -32.27 -14.20
N PRO A 371 29.25 -32.34 -13.59
CA PRO A 371 28.35 -31.18 -13.45
C PRO A 371 28.95 -30.09 -12.57
N ILE A 372 28.55 -28.85 -12.83
CA ILE A 372 28.88 -27.71 -11.98
C ILE A 372 27.95 -27.73 -10.77
N SER A 373 28.54 -27.83 -9.58
CA SER A 373 27.79 -27.74 -8.31
C SER A 373 27.89 -26.36 -7.74
N HIS A 374 26.74 -25.79 -7.34
CA HIS A 374 26.64 -24.54 -6.61
C HIS A 374 25.88 -24.78 -5.30
N PRO A 375 26.58 -25.16 -4.21
CA PRO A 375 25.94 -25.36 -2.91
C PRO A 375 25.63 -24.01 -2.23
N PHE A 376 24.56 -23.98 -1.46
CA PHE A 376 24.21 -22.88 -0.58
C PHE A 376 23.48 -23.40 0.66
N THR A 377 23.61 -22.71 1.78
CA THR A 377 23.07 -23.15 3.08
C THR A 377 22.00 -22.19 3.59
N LEU A 378 20.99 -22.74 4.25
CA LEU A 378 19.85 -22.01 4.82
C LEU A 378 19.66 -22.32 6.31
N ASP A 379 20.70 -22.80 6.99
CA ASP A 379 20.64 -23.30 8.37
C ASP A 379 20.20 -22.23 9.39
N GLU A 380 20.47 -20.95 9.08
CA GLU A 380 20.19 -19.82 9.95
C GLU A 380 18.83 -19.15 9.68
N TYR A 381 18.10 -19.60 8.66
CA TYR A 381 16.91 -18.93 8.19
C TYR A 381 15.66 -19.79 8.37
N PRO A 382 14.68 -19.36 9.21
CA PRO A 382 13.47 -20.14 9.48
C PRO A 382 12.49 -20.20 8.30
N SER A 383 12.58 -19.26 7.36
CA SER A 383 11.69 -19.23 6.19
C SER A 383 12.37 -18.65 4.96
N VAL A 384 12.14 -19.30 3.83
CA VAL A 384 12.54 -18.83 2.49
C VAL A 384 11.30 -18.37 1.76
N LEU A 385 11.28 -17.10 1.36
CA LEU A 385 10.13 -16.47 0.69
C LEU A 385 10.25 -16.47 -0.83
N SER A 386 11.48 -16.40 -1.36
CA SER A 386 11.75 -16.53 -2.78
C SER A 386 13.16 -17.10 -3.01
N CYS A 387 13.34 -17.83 -4.10
CA CYS A 387 14.63 -18.32 -4.55
C CYS A 387 14.73 -18.15 -6.06
N VAL A 388 15.46 -17.13 -6.51
CA VAL A 388 15.68 -16.87 -7.93
C VAL A 388 17.11 -17.22 -8.30
N MET A 389 17.25 -18.14 -9.25
CA MET A 389 18.53 -18.54 -9.82
C MET A 389 18.73 -17.89 -11.18
N ARG A 390 19.82 -17.12 -11.32
CA ARG A 390 20.23 -16.54 -12.60
C ARG A 390 21.52 -17.22 -13.06
N MET A 391 21.51 -17.71 -14.29
CA MET A 391 22.64 -18.40 -14.91
C MET A 391 23.04 -17.68 -16.19
N THR A 392 24.34 -17.46 -16.36
CA THR A 392 24.93 -16.87 -17.55
C THR A 392 26.04 -17.81 -18.05
N ALA A 393 25.91 -18.29 -19.26
CA ALA A 393 26.90 -19.15 -19.91
C ALA A 393 27.74 -18.34 -20.92
N ASP A 394 29.05 -18.44 -20.82
CA ASP A 394 30.00 -17.80 -21.75
C ASP A 394 30.28 -18.74 -22.95
N ASN A 395 30.73 -18.15 -24.08
CA ASN A 395 31.29 -18.90 -25.23
C ASN A 395 30.44 -20.02 -25.82
N GLY A 396 29.11 -19.85 -25.89
CA GLY A 396 28.22 -20.81 -26.51
C GLY A 396 28.02 -22.11 -25.73
N VAL A 397 28.34 -22.11 -24.45
CA VAL A 397 28.01 -23.21 -23.53
C VAL A 397 26.52 -23.25 -23.30
N TYR A 398 25.90 -24.41 -23.50
CA TYR A 398 24.51 -24.66 -23.22
C TYR A 398 24.38 -25.52 -21.96
N ILE A 399 23.47 -25.13 -21.06
CA ILE A 399 23.12 -25.93 -19.89
C ILE A 399 21.97 -26.83 -20.32
N GLN A 400 22.22 -28.13 -20.44
CA GLN A 400 21.24 -29.11 -20.91
C GLN A 400 20.25 -29.50 -19.80
N THR A 401 20.76 -29.71 -18.60
CA THR A 401 19.98 -30.16 -17.45
C THR A 401 20.35 -29.38 -16.23
N ILE A 402 19.34 -29.00 -15.45
CA ILE A 402 19.47 -28.31 -14.17
C ILE A 402 18.75 -29.16 -13.12
N LEU A 403 19.43 -29.48 -12.03
CA LEU A 403 18.81 -30.12 -10.87
C LEU A 403 18.92 -29.20 -9.67
N VAL A 404 17.82 -29.04 -8.94
CA VAL A 404 17.78 -28.37 -7.63
C VAL A 404 17.45 -29.44 -6.61
N ASP A 405 18.34 -29.64 -5.65
CA ASP A 405 18.24 -30.69 -4.62
C ASP A 405 17.94 -32.09 -5.21
N GLY A 406 18.49 -32.38 -6.38
CA GLY A 406 18.28 -33.63 -7.09
C GLY A 406 17.00 -33.74 -7.91
N THR A 407 16.15 -32.69 -7.87
CA THR A 407 14.95 -32.62 -8.72
C THR A 407 15.28 -31.92 -10.02
N GLU A 408 15.05 -32.63 -11.15
CA GLU A 408 15.25 -32.05 -12.47
C GLU A 408 14.18 -31.00 -12.79
N ILE A 409 14.66 -29.86 -13.29
CA ILE A 409 13.77 -28.77 -13.70
C ILE A 409 13.42 -28.96 -15.18
N PRO A 410 12.13 -28.95 -15.55
CA PRO A 410 11.67 -29.29 -16.91
C PRO A 410 11.94 -28.17 -17.93
N TYR A 411 12.97 -27.37 -17.75
CA TYR A 411 13.37 -26.31 -18.68
C TYR A 411 14.78 -26.54 -19.18
N SER A 412 14.94 -26.59 -20.51
CA SER A 412 16.24 -26.43 -21.13
C SER A 412 16.62 -24.97 -21.18
N VAL A 413 17.80 -24.63 -20.65
CA VAL A 413 18.31 -23.26 -20.65
C VAL A 413 18.98 -22.99 -22.00
N TRP A 414 18.28 -22.17 -22.82
CA TRP A 414 18.78 -21.74 -24.12
C TRP A 414 19.13 -20.27 -24.07
N GLY A 415 20.40 -19.92 -24.22
CA GLY A 415 20.83 -18.53 -24.33
C GLY A 415 21.87 -18.08 -23.31
N LYS A 416 22.34 -16.79 -23.45
CA LYS A 416 23.45 -16.25 -22.65
C LYS A 416 23.13 -16.02 -21.19
N THR A 417 21.87 -15.69 -20.88
CA THR A 417 21.43 -15.41 -19.49
C THR A 417 19.99 -15.86 -19.30
N GLN A 418 19.71 -16.62 -18.26
CA GLN A 418 18.35 -17.03 -17.91
C GLN A 418 18.13 -16.93 -16.40
N SER A 419 16.87 -16.66 -16.01
CA SER A 419 16.42 -16.62 -14.63
C SER A 419 15.32 -17.64 -14.41
N LEU A 420 15.38 -18.33 -13.28
CA LEU A 420 14.50 -19.42 -12.90
C LEU A 420 14.02 -19.21 -11.46
N ASP A 421 12.73 -19.38 -11.20
CA ASP A 421 12.22 -19.53 -9.85
C ASP A 421 12.47 -20.97 -9.37
N ALA A 422 13.36 -21.11 -8.41
CA ALA A 422 13.78 -22.39 -7.87
C ALA A 422 13.09 -22.76 -6.55
N LEU A 423 12.30 -21.85 -5.97
CA LEU A 423 11.61 -22.08 -4.69
C LEU A 423 10.73 -23.35 -4.68
N PRO A 424 9.99 -23.69 -5.76
CA PRO A 424 9.19 -24.93 -5.79
C PRO A 424 10.01 -26.22 -5.73
N TYR A 425 11.28 -26.16 -6.12
CA TYR A 425 12.17 -27.34 -6.27
C TYR A 425 13.11 -27.53 -5.08
N LEU A 426 13.14 -26.59 -4.13
CA LEU A 426 13.92 -26.75 -2.91
C LEU A 426 13.32 -27.87 -2.05
N ARG A 427 14.22 -28.68 -1.46
CA ARG A 427 13.83 -29.75 -0.54
C ARG A 427 13.03 -29.20 0.63
N ARG A 428 11.97 -29.92 0.99
CA ARG A 428 11.03 -29.52 2.03
C ARG A 428 10.99 -30.54 3.16
N THR A 429 10.71 -30.03 4.36
CA THR A 429 10.40 -30.84 5.53
C THR A 429 9.05 -31.54 5.39
N SER A 430 8.75 -32.48 6.26
CA SER A 430 7.44 -33.14 6.33
C SER A 430 6.27 -32.18 6.60
N THR A 431 6.55 -30.98 7.11
CA THR A 431 5.56 -29.90 7.37
C THR A 431 5.39 -28.95 6.17
N GLY A 432 6.11 -29.19 5.05
CA GLY A 432 6.03 -28.40 3.83
C GLY A 432 6.91 -27.14 3.80
N ALA A 433 7.59 -26.78 4.90
CA ALA A 433 8.58 -25.70 4.91
C ALA A 433 9.85 -26.09 4.13
N VAL A 434 10.60 -25.12 3.61
CA VAL A 434 11.92 -25.39 3.03
C VAL A 434 12.84 -25.92 4.12
N ASP A 435 13.58 -26.99 3.81
CA ASP A 435 14.46 -27.65 4.77
C ASP A 435 15.64 -26.74 5.14
N SER A 436 16.01 -26.71 6.44
CA SER A 436 17.14 -25.90 6.93
C SER A 436 18.46 -26.65 6.81
N VAL A 437 18.83 -27.00 5.60
CA VAL A 437 20.05 -27.78 5.31
C VAL A 437 20.80 -27.17 4.13
N GLN A 438 21.91 -27.78 3.77
CA GLN A 438 22.63 -27.45 2.55
C GLN A 438 21.80 -27.86 1.32
N HIS A 439 21.49 -26.88 0.48
CA HIS A 439 20.87 -27.07 -0.83
C HIS A 439 21.93 -27.06 -1.93
N SER A 440 21.60 -27.61 -3.09
CA SER A 440 22.54 -27.66 -4.23
C SER A 440 21.83 -27.37 -5.55
N LEU A 441 22.48 -26.53 -6.36
CA LEU A 441 22.16 -26.34 -7.76
C LEU A 441 23.22 -27.12 -8.58
N LEU A 442 22.80 -28.12 -9.35
CA LEU A 442 23.66 -28.83 -10.30
C LEU A 442 23.31 -28.38 -11.72
N MET A 443 24.31 -28.02 -12.49
CA MET A 443 24.18 -27.60 -13.89
C MET A 443 25.04 -28.52 -14.76
N MET A 444 24.45 -29.07 -15.82
CA MET A 444 25.12 -30.00 -16.76
C MET A 444 25.34 -29.30 -18.11
N PRO A 445 26.52 -28.67 -18.33
CA PRO A 445 26.85 -28.06 -19.61
C PRO A 445 27.09 -29.10 -20.69
N THR A 446 26.74 -28.78 -21.93
CA THR A 446 26.97 -29.69 -23.09
C THR A 446 28.41 -29.64 -23.61
N ASN A 447 29.07 -28.47 -23.50
CA ASN A 447 30.40 -28.28 -24.08
C ASN A 447 31.44 -28.01 -22.98
N PRO A 448 32.59 -28.70 -22.99
CA PRO A 448 33.69 -28.42 -22.10
C PRO A 448 34.40 -27.12 -22.47
N GLY A 449 34.87 -26.39 -21.49
CA GLY A 449 35.81 -25.25 -21.65
C GLY A 449 35.21 -23.83 -21.55
N GLY A 450 33.89 -23.67 -21.45
CA GLY A 450 33.27 -22.37 -21.14
C GLY A 450 32.90 -22.25 -19.67
N PHE A 451 32.83 -21.01 -19.19
CA PHE A 451 32.40 -20.72 -17.82
C PHE A 451 30.89 -20.57 -17.76
N VAL A 452 30.31 -21.07 -16.69
CA VAL A 452 28.94 -20.76 -16.27
C VAL A 452 29.02 -19.96 -14.97
N THR A 453 28.44 -18.79 -15.00
CA THR A 453 28.24 -17.95 -13.79
C THR A 453 26.82 -18.15 -13.32
N SER A 454 26.64 -18.60 -12.08
CA SER A 454 25.34 -18.72 -11.43
C SER A 454 25.26 -17.79 -10.24
N VAL A 455 24.13 -17.13 -10.11
CA VAL A 455 23.78 -16.26 -8.96
C VAL A 455 22.47 -16.74 -8.41
N ILE A 456 22.45 -17.17 -7.15
CA ILE A 456 21.26 -17.58 -6.42
C ILE A 456 20.90 -16.42 -5.49
N THR A 457 19.75 -15.82 -5.69
CA THR A 457 19.23 -14.74 -4.85
C THR A 457 18.04 -15.28 -4.07
N LEU A 458 18.12 -15.19 -2.74
CA LEU A 458 17.06 -15.62 -1.83
C LEU A 458 16.57 -14.44 -1.01
N LYS A 459 15.26 -14.36 -0.83
CA LYS A 459 14.66 -13.55 0.22
C LYS A 459 14.30 -14.48 1.37
N VAL A 460 14.89 -14.25 2.51
CA VAL A 460 14.80 -15.10 3.70
C VAL A 460 14.45 -14.29 4.93
N ILE A 461 13.96 -14.95 5.96
CA ILE A 461 13.72 -14.35 7.27
C ILE A 461 14.84 -14.79 8.20
N GLU A 462 15.56 -13.83 8.78
CA GLU A 462 16.57 -14.06 9.80
C GLU A 462 15.92 -14.45 11.13
N LYS A 463 16.52 -15.39 11.87
CA LYS A 463 16.18 -15.59 13.28
C LYS A 463 16.58 -14.33 14.05
N MET A 464 15.65 -13.72 14.77
CA MET A 464 16.06 -12.74 15.77
C MET A 464 16.91 -13.44 16.81
N GLY A 465 18.13 -12.96 17.02
CA GLY A 465 19.02 -13.44 18.06
C GLY A 465 18.30 -13.38 19.41
N THR A 466 18.36 -14.49 20.13
CA THR A 466 17.90 -14.63 21.53
C THR A 466 18.72 -13.76 22.46
#